data_fdb0d03cd0f398b549146d308c995b32
#
_entry.id   fdb0d03cd0f398b549146d308c995b32
#
_cell.length_a   1.000
_cell.length_b   1.000
_cell.length_c   1.000
_cell.angle_alpha   90.00
_cell.angle_beta   90.00
_cell.angle_gamma   90.00
#
_symmetry.space_group_name_H-M   'P 1'
#
loop_
_entity.id
_entity.type
_entity.pdbx_description
1 polymer ?
#
loop_
_entity_poly.entity_id
_entity_poly.type
_entity_poly.pdbx_seq_one_letter_code
_entity_poly.pdbx_strand_id
1 'polypeptide(L)'
;MEVYLVGGAVRDELLGIPVKEKDWCVTGASPDDLKQLGYRQVGTDFPVFLHPETGEEHALARTERKTGAGYHGFSFETSPDITIEDDLRRRDLTINAIARDARGTLIDPHGGAADIDARKLRHVSEAFAEDPVRILRVAKFAARFADLGFEVATETMQMMAQMVTAGEADALVPDRVWRETEAALAGANPQVFFSVLRDCGALQAVFPEVDALFGVPQPAKWHPEIDCGIHMLMVLEQAARISDDAEIRFAAVVHDLGKATTAKNILPSHHGHERRSVDLVNQLARRLPLPTAFRNLGLLVAEFHGHCHNAFELKPATVLQVLERIDAFRRPKRFEKFLLACEADARGRTGFEDKPYPQADYFRACWQSASQVSAGNFDKDGLSGADIGEQIRKARLRAIREVKSKTGQPPK
;
A
#
# COMPACT_ATOMS: atom_id res chain seq x y z
N MET A 1 15.65 26.66 -27.21
CA MET A 1 15.13 25.43 -26.63
C MET A 1 16.27 24.67 -25.96
N GLU A 2 16.14 24.35 -24.70
CA GLU A 2 17.06 23.50 -23.94
C GLU A 2 16.30 22.35 -23.30
N VAL A 3 16.98 21.21 -23.13
CA VAL A 3 16.39 19.98 -22.62
C VAL A 3 17.21 19.48 -21.44
N TYR A 4 16.53 19.18 -20.34
CA TYR A 4 17.14 18.78 -19.08
C TYR A 4 16.58 17.45 -18.62
N LEU A 5 17.43 16.51 -18.21
CA LEU A 5 17.01 15.36 -17.42
C LEU A 5 16.64 15.85 -16.02
N VAL A 6 15.50 15.45 -15.47
CA VAL A 6 15.00 16.03 -14.21
C VAL A 6 14.48 14.98 -13.22
N GLY A 7 14.43 15.37 -11.98
CA GLY A 7 13.66 14.68 -10.93
C GLY A 7 14.20 13.30 -10.55
N GLY A 8 13.32 12.31 -10.63
CA GLY A 8 13.59 10.94 -10.17
C GLY A 8 14.80 10.29 -10.81
N ALA A 9 15.04 10.54 -12.10
CA ALA A 9 16.18 9.98 -12.82
C ALA A 9 17.52 10.53 -12.29
N VAL A 10 17.61 11.85 -12.10
CA VAL A 10 18.84 12.49 -11.57
C VAL A 10 19.10 12.05 -10.13
N ARG A 11 18.05 12.03 -9.29
CA ARG A 11 18.15 11.53 -7.92
C ARG A 11 18.63 10.07 -7.88
N ASP A 12 18.03 9.18 -8.64
CA ASP A 12 18.34 7.75 -8.62
C ASP A 12 19.79 7.52 -9.13
N GLU A 13 20.28 8.28 -10.13
CA GLU A 13 21.69 8.27 -10.54
C GLU A 13 22.64 8.70 -9.42
N LEU A 14 22.31 9.80 -8.70
CA LEU A 14 23.13 10.28 -7.58
C LEU A 14 23.13 9.28 -6.40
N LEU A 15 22.07 8.51 -6.22
CA LEU A 15 21.99 7.43 -5.24
C LEU A 15 22.64 6.11 -5.70
N GLY A 16 23.08 6.01 -6.95
CA GLY A 16 23.56 4.75 -7.52
C GLY A 16 22.47 3.69 -7.72
N ILE A 17 21.21 4.11 -7.80
CA ILE A 17 20.03 3.25 -8.05
C ILE A 17 19.81 3.17 -9.56
N PRO A 18 19.50 1.98 -10.12
CA PRO A 18 19.16 1.87 -11.53
C PRO A 18 17.99 2.76 -11.93
N VAL A 19 18.22 3.65 -12.91
CA VAL A 19 17.17 4.51 -13.48
C VAL A 19 16.25 3.68 -14.35
N LYS A 20 14.95 3.67 -14.03
CA LYS A 20 13.92 2.94 -14.78
C LYS A 20 13.24 3.80 -15.83
N GLU A 21 12.98 5.05 -15.51
CA GLU A 21 12.26 6.02 -16.33
C GLU A 21 13.01 7.34 -16.32
N LYS A 22 12.99 8.03 -17.45
CA LYS A 22 13.62 9.34 -17.63
C LYS A 22 12.56 10.36 -17.96
N ASP A 23 12.50 11.39 -17.13
CA ASP A 23 11.64 12.55 -17.34
C ASP A 23 12.51 13.71 -17.82
N TRP A 24 12.06 14.39 -18.87
CA TRP A 24 12.74 15.52 -19.45
C TRP A 24 11.93 16.80 -19.29
N CYS A 25 12.61 17.89 -18.89
CA CYS A 25 12.05 19.23 -18.88
C CYS A 25 12.58 20.04 -20.05
N VAL A 26 11.69 20.72 -20.77
CA VAL A 26 12.04 21.54 -21.93
C VAL A 26 11.75 23.00 -21.61
N THR A 27 12.77 23.87 -21.76
CA THR A 27 12.66 25.33 -21.64
C THR A 27 12.84 26.02 -22.99
N GLY A 28 12.39 27.27 -23.10
CA GLY A 28 12.59 28.07 -24.31
C GLY A 28 11.82 27.53 -25.55
N ALA A 29 10.70 26.82 -25.35
CA ALA A 29 9.86 26.27 -26.38
C ALA A 29 8.38 26.38 -26.02
N SER A 30 7.54 26.45 -27.07
CA SER A 30 6.09 26.35 -26.94
C SER A 30 5.60 24.93 -27.30
N PRO A 31 4.32 24.59 -26.98
CA PRO A 31 3.71 23.34 -27.42
C PRO A 31 3.78 23.11 -28.93
N ASP A 32 3.67 24.18 -29.73
CA ASP A 32 3.68 24.08 -31.17
C ASP A 32 5.09 23.84 -31.71
N ASP A 33 6.13 24.38 -31.05
CA ASP A 33 7.51 24.10 -31.43
C ASP A 33 7.81 22.60 -31.25
N LEU A 34 7.38 21.98 -30.15
CA LEU A 34 7.57 20.54 -29.93
C LEU A 34 6.81 19.69 -30.97
N LYS A 35 5.58 20.07 -31.32
CA LYS A 35 4.82 19.39 -32.39
C LYS A 35 5.51 19.48 -33.75
N GLN A 36 6.07 20.64 -34.09
CA GLN A 36 6.82 20.84 -35.34
C GLN A 36 8.09 19.97 -35.38
N LEU A 37 8.70 19.70 -34.21
CA LEU A 37 9.84 18.78 -34.08
C LEU A 37 9.43 17.30 -34.05
N GLY A 38 8.14 16.98 -34.25
CA GLY A 38 7.64 15.61 -34.34
C GLY A 38 7.28 14.97 -32.99
N TYR A 39 7.30 15.73 -31.88
CA TYR A 39 6.84 15.22 -30.60
C TYR A 39 5.33 15.02 -30.60
N ARG A 40 4.88 13.93 -29.98
CA ARG A 40 3.46 13.61 -29.88
C ARG A 40 2.92 13.98 -28.49
N GLN A 41 1.98 14.93 -28.45
CA GLN A 41 1.31 15.31 -27.21
C GLN A 41 0.47 14.16 -26.65
N VAL A 42 0.58 13.89 -25.34
CA VAL A 42 -0.23 12.96 -24.56
C VAL A 42 -0.72 13.67 -23.30
N GLY A 43 -1.90 13.27 -22.79
CA GLY A 43 -2.54 13.95 -21.65
C GLY A 43 -3.43 15.11 -22.05
N THR A 44 -4.55 15.25 -21.34
CA THR A 44 -5.57 16.30 -21.58
C THR A 44 -5.36 17.52 -20.69
N ASP A 45 -5.01 17.29 -19.42
CA ASP A 45 -4.94 18.33 -18.40
C ASP A 45 -3.56 18.98 -18.34
N PHE A 46 -2.53 18.24 -18.73
CA PHE A 46 -1.16 18.70 -18.76
C PHE A 46 -0.43 18.16 -20.00
N PRO A 47 0.15 19.03 -20.84
CA PRO A 47 0.82 18.60 -22.06
C PRO A 47 2.17 17.95 -21.76
N VAL A 48 2.17 16.62 -21.74
CA VAL A 48 3.37 15.79 -21.84
C VAL A 48 3.55 15.43 -23.30
N PHE A 49 4.78 15.41 -23.78
CA PHE A 49 5.15 15.14 -25.16
C PHE A 49 6.05 13.91 -25.20
N LEU A 50 5.75 12.96 -26.06
CA LEU A 50 6.61 11.79 -26.30
C LEU A 50 7.62 12.12 -27.40
N HIS A 51 8.89 11.88 -27.10
CA HIS A 51 9.98 12.07 -28.06
C HIS A 51 9.79 11.14 -29.28
N PRO A 52 9.95 11.63 -30.52
CA PRO A 52 9.61 10.87 -31.73
C PRO A 52 10.41 9.58 -31.94
N GLU A 53 11.65 9.52 -31.44
CA GLU A 53 12.53 8.36 -31.61
C GLU A 53 12.60 7.47 -30.36
N THR A 54 12.70 8.06 -29.15
CA THR A 54 12.91 7.30 -27.90
C THR A 54 11.61 6.95 -27.19
N GLY A 55 10.53 7.71 -27.45
CA GLY A 55 9.26 7.59 -26.71
C GLY A 55 9.32 8.11 -25.28
N GLU A 56 10.44 8.67 -24.84
CA GLU A 56 10.62 9.22 -23.48
C GLU A 56 9.75 10.47 -23.29
N GLU A 57 9.28 10.69 -22.06
CA GLU A 57 8.40 11.79 -21.69
C GLU A 57 9.14 13.12 -21.57
N HIS A 58 8.66 14.13 -22.27
CA HIS A 58 9.16 15.50 -22.24
C HIS A 58 8.02 16.43 -21.81
N ALA A 59 8.25 17.21 -20.78
CA ALA A 59 7.31 18.21 -20.29
C ALA A 59 7.89 19.63 -20.48
N LEU A 60 7.07 20.58 -20.92
CA LEU A 60 7.48 21.98 -20.91
C LEU A 60 7.65 22.47 -19.48
N ALA A 61 8.68 23.31 -19.25
CA ALA A 61 8.82 24.03 -17.99
C ALA A 61 7.56 24.83 -17.69
N ARG A 62 7.13 24.84 -16.44
CA ARG A 62 5.88 25.49 -16.04
C ARG A 62 5.95 26.09 -14.65
N THR A 63 5.11 27.08 -14.44
CA THR A 63 4.73 27.55 -13.11
C THR A 63 3.32 27.05 -12.78
N GLU A 64 3.06 26.88 -11.50
CA GLU A 64 1.74 26.49 -10.96
C GLU A 64 1.22 27.62 -10.08
N ARG A 65 -0.07 27.94 -10.21
CA ARG A 65 -0.74 28.91 -9.33
C ARG A 65 -1.98 28.27 -8.72
N LYS A 66 -2.09 28.33 -7.40
CA LYS A 66 -3.33 27.96 -6.70
C LYS A 66 -4.42 28.99 -7.00
N THR A 67 -5.50 28.56 -7.64
CA THR A 67 -6.67 29.39 -7.98
C THR A 67 -7.90 29.02 -7.13
N GLY A 68 -7.84 27.92 -6.34
CA GLY A 68 -8.92 27.44 -5.50
C GLY A 68 -8.48 26.29 -4.60
N ALA A 69 -9.40 25.71 -3.86
CA ALA A 69 -9.16 24.53 -3.05
C ALA A 69 -9.18 23.23 -3.91
N GLY A 70 -8.34 22.25 -3.56
CA GLY A 70 -8.31 20.93 -4.17
C GLY A 70 -7.64 20.87 -5.55
N TYR A 71 -7.74 19.69 -6.18
CA TYR A 71 -7.04 19.34 -7.43
C TYR A 71 -7.35 20.25 -8.63
N HIS A 72 -8.60 20.72 -8.77
CA HIS A 72 -9.02 21.62 -9.85
C HIS A 72 -8.70 23.09 -9.57
N GLY A 73 -8.10 23.39 -8.41
CA GLY A 73 -7.72 24.73 -7.98
C GLY A 73 -6.35 25.18 -8.48
N PHE A 74 -5.80 24.59 -9.52
CA PHE A 74 -4.51 24.99 -10.13
C PHE A 74 -4.67 25.46 -11.55
N SER A 75 -4.04 26.58 -11.88
CA SER A 75 -3.75 26.97 -13.24
C SER A 75 -2.27 26.71 -13.53
N PHE A 76 -2.03 26.09 -14.66
CA PHE A 76 -0.68 25.84 -15.18
C PHE A 76 -0.39 26.89 -16.25
N GLU A 77 0.76 27.53 -16.13
CA GLU A 77 1.24 28.46 -17.14
C GLU A 77 2.52 27.87 -17.74
N THR A 78 2.51 27.69 -19.06
CA THR A 78 3.69 27.33 -19.83
C THR A 78 4.07 28.48 -20.71
N SER A 79 5.28 28.99 -20.58
CA SER A 79 5.83 30.05 -21.43
C SER A 79 7.27 29.72 -21.77
N PRO A 80 7.77 30.09 -22.96
CA PRO A 80 9.18 29.97 -23.29
C PRO A 80 10.13 30.72 -22.32
N ASP A 81 9.60 31.69 -21.57
CA ASP A 81 10.37 32.50 -20.61
C ASP A 81 10.57 31.81 -19.26
N ILE A 82 9.86 30.69 -18.99
CA ILE A 82 9.98 29.94 -17.74
C ILE A 82 11.32 29.20 -17.75
N THR A 83 12.10 29.44 -16.71
CA THR A 83 13.42 28.84 -16.52
C THR A 83 13.33 27.44 -15.93
N ILE A 84 14.45 26.69 -15.98
CA ILE A 84 14.53 25.39 -15.31
C ILE A 84 14.42 25.54 -13.78
N GLU A 85 14.97 26.61 -13.22
CA GLU A 85 14.91 26.92 -11.78
C GLU A 85 13.46 27.16 -11.32
N ASP A 86 12.63 27.82 -12.15
CA ASP A 86 11.20 28.02 -11.86
C ASP A 86 10.45 26.68 -11.82
N ASP A 87 10.74 25.78 -12.78
CA ASP A 87 10.14 24.43 -12.76
C ASP A 87 10.60 23.61 -11.55
N LEU A 88 11.88 23.69 -11.19
CA LEU A 88 12.40 22.98 -10.01
C LEU A 88 11.78 23.48 -8.71
N ARG A 89 11.52 24.79 -8.58
CA ARG A 89 11.00 25.43 -7.37
C ARG A 89 9.60 24.93 -6.98
N ARG A 90 8.76 24.54 -7.92
CA ARG A 90 7.40 24.05 -7.67
C ARG A 90 7.33 22.56 -7.28
N ARG A 91 8.45 21.82 -7.33
CA ARG A 91 8.50 20.38 -7.04
C ARG A 91 8.29 20.11 -5.55
N ASP A 92 8.03 18.83 -5.23
CA ASP A 92 7.72 18.40 -3.86
C ASP A 92 8.95 18.40 -2.93
N LEU A 93 10.01 17.71 -3.33
CA LEU A 93 11.20 17.50 -2.51
C LEU A 93 12.46 17.99 -3.23
N THR A 94 13.42 18.53 -2.46
CA THR A 94 14.71 18.98 -2.96
C THR A 94 15.42 17.91 -3.77
N ILE A 95 15.41 16.65 -3.29
CA ILE A 95 16.00 15.50 -3.98
C ILE A 95 15.35 15.19 -5.34
N ASN A 96 14.15 15.69 -5.60
CA ASN A 96 13.43 15.58 -6.87
C ASN A 96 13.50 16.89 -7.69
N ALA A 97 14.12 17.95 -7.14
CA ALA A 97 14.24 19.27 -7.74
C ALA A 97 15.67 19.53 -8.23
N ILE A 98 16.26 18.52 -8.84
CA ILE A 98 17.58 18.55 -9.46
C ILE A 98 17.40 18.30 -10.96
N ALA A 99 18.12 19.05 -11.77
CA ALA A 99 18.18 18.86 -13.21
C ALA A 99 19.62 18.60 -13.66
N ARG A 100 19.77 17.99 -14.84
CA ARG A 100 21.04 17.82 -15.53
C ARG A 100 20.92 18.28 -16.96
N ASP A 101 21.84 19.17 -17.39
CA ASP A 101 21.89 19.65 -18.77
C ASP A 101 22.51 18.62 -19.72
N ALA A 102 22.48 18.90 -21.01
CA ALA A 102 23.06 18.05 -22.05
C ALA A 102 24.61 17.89 -21.95
N ARG A 103 25.29 18.75 -21.19
CA ARG A 103 26.75 18.68 -20.94
C ARG A 103 27.08 17.86 -19.69
N GLY A 104 26.04 17.40 -18.94
CA GLY A 104 26.17 16.66 -17.70
C GLY A 104 26.27 17.55 -16.45
N THR A 105 26.11 18.88 -16.57
CA THR A 105 26.15 19.81 -15.45
C THR A 105 24.89 19.70 -14.62
N LEU A 106 25.04 19.58 -13.28
CA LEU A 106 23.92 19.60 -12.36
C LEU A 106 23.44 21.04 -12.12
N ILE A 107 22.13 21.21 -12.15
CA ILE A 107 21.42 22.44 -11.77
C ILE A 107 20.60 22.09 -10.54
N ASP A 108 21.06 22.56 -9.39
CA ASP A 108 20.53 22.23 -8.05
C ASP A 108 20.35 23.50 -7.21
N PRO A 109 19.38 24.36 -7.54
CA PRO A 109 19.19 25.62 -6.82
C PRO A 109 18.65 25.43 -5.40
N HIS A 110 18.19 24.24 -5.06
CA HIS A 110 17.55 23.96 -3.77
C HIS A 110 18.35 23.03 -2.86
N GLY A 111 19.57 22.65 -3.24
CA GLY A 111 20.45 21.82 -2.42
C GLY A 111 20.04 20.36 -2.32
N GLY A 112 19.38 19.84 -3.34
CA GLY A 112 18.91 18.46 -3.36
C GLY A 112 20.03 17.43 -3.29
N ALA A 113 21.19 17.71 -3.90
CA ALA A 113 22.36 16.83 -3.80
C ALA A 113 22.90 16.76 -2.35
N ALA A 114 22.93 17.89 -1.64
CA ALA A 114 23.32 17.93 -0.23
C ALA A 114 22.29 17.17 0.65
N ASP A 115 21.00 17.27 0.37
CA ASP A 115 19.96 16.50 1.07
C ASP A 115 20.02 15.00 0.75
N ILE A 116 20.44 14.60 -0.46
CA ILE A 116 20.75 13.20 -0.80
C ILE A 116 21.89 12.69 0.08
N ASP A 117 22.98 13.42 0.20
CA ASP A 117 24.13 13.04 1.04
C ASP A 117 23.74 12.97 2.52
N ALA A 118 22.95 13.94 2.99
CA ALA A 118 22.44 14.02 4.36
C ALA A 118 21.28 13.05 4.66
N ARG A 119 20.78 12.32 3.65
CA ARG A 119 19.62 11.41 3.76
C ARG A 119 18.37 12.13 4.28
N LYS A 120 18.06 13.31 3.75
CA LYS A 120 16.90 14.11 4.16
C LYS A 120 15.87 14.26 3.05
N LEU A 121 14.61 14.10 3.43
CA LEU A 121 13.43 14.41 2.60
C LEU A 121 12.94 15.80 2.98
N ARG A 122 13.38 16.80 2.26
CA ARG A 122 13.09 18.21 2.49
C ARG A 122 12.18 18.74 1.40
N HIS A 123 11.14 19.50 1.75
CA HIS A 123 10.32 20.22 0.78
C HIS A 123 11.13 21.37 0.12
N VAL A 124 10.77 21.70 -1.11
CA VAL A 124 11.54 22.67 -1.90
C VAL A 124 11.24 24.11 -1.45
N SER A 125 9.99 24.45 -1.23
CA SER A 125 9.53 25.83 -0.95
C SER A 125 8.14 25.81 -0.30
N GLU A 126 7.64 27.00 0.10
CA GLU A 126 6.29 27.18 0.61
C GLU A 126 5.19 26.70 -0.38
N ALA A 127 5.49 26.66 -1.67
CA ALA A 127 4.59 26.09 -2.67
C ALA A 127 4.26 24.59 -2.41
N PHE A 128 5.02 23.92 -1.53
CA PHE A 128 4.70 22.58 -1.07
C PHE A 128 3.27 22.51 -0.49
N ALA A 129 2.84 23.52 0.25
CA ALA A 129 1.52 23.58 0.88
C ALA A 129 0.36 23.72 -0.12
N GLU A 130 0.63 24.00 -1.38
CA GLU A 130 -0.42 24.17 -2.37
C GLU A 130 -1.13 22.85 -2.73
N ASP A 131 -0.42 21.71 -2.74
CA ASP A 131 -1.00 20.40 -3.10
C ASP A 131 -0.90 19.41 -1.92
N PRO A 132 -2.01 19.10 -1.23
CA PRO A 132 -2.00 18.19 -0.07
C PRO A 132 -1.55 16.75 -0.41
N VAL A 133 -1.59 16.32 -1.68
CA VAL A 133 -1.06 15.03 -2.08
C VAL A 133 0.45 14.91 -1.82
N ARG A 134 1.16 16.03 -1.72
CA ARG A 134 2.59 16.03 -1.40
C ARG A 134 2.88 15.41 -0.03
N ILE A 135 1.95 15.48 0.93
CA ILE A 135 2.04 14.76 2.21
C ILE A 135 2.17 13.24 1.96
N LEU A 136 1.29 12.68 1.14
CA LEU A 136 1.32 11.25 0.78
C LEU A 136 2.59 10.89 0.00
N ARG A 137 3.03 11.77 -0.88
CA ARG A 137 4.27 11.58 -1.65
C ARG A 137 5.50 11.56 -0.77
N VAL A 138 5.62 12.46 0.21
CA VAL A 138 6.71 12.44 1.21
C VAL A 138 6.69 11.13 1.99
N ALA A 139 5.54 10.71 2.51
CA ALA A 139 5.39 9.45 3.23
C ALA A 139 5.79 8.24 2.37
N LYS A 140 5.41 8.22 1.08
CA LYS A 140 5.82 7.20 0.12
C LYS A 140 7.32 7.21 -0.14
N PHE A 141 7.95 8.38 -0.29
CA PHE A 141 9.40 8.47 -0.45
C PHE A 141 10.15 8.06 0.81
N ALA A 142 9.63 8.38 2.01
CA ALA A 142 10.18 7.90 3.27
C ALA A 142 10.14 6.36 3.32
N ALA A 143 9.03 5.74 2.94
CA ALA A 143 8.91 4.28 2.82
C ALA A 143 9.88 3.69 1.77
N ARG A 144 10.00 4.35 0.60
CA ARG A 144 10.88 3.88 -0.48
C ARG A 144 12.36 3.90 -0.09
N PHE A 145 12.79 4.93 0.64
CA PHE A 145 14.20 5.16 0.94
C PHE A 145 14.57 4.86 2.40
N ALA A 146 13.69 4.19 3.16
CA ALA A 146 13.95 3.83 4.56
C ALA A 146 15.24 3.01 4.72
N ASP A 147 15.46 2.00 3.87
CA ASP A 147 16.66 1.15 3.90
C ASP A 147 17.95 1.92 3.60
N LEU A 148 17.85 3.08 2.95
CA LEU A 148 18.96 3.99 2.70
C LEU A 148 19.18 4.99 3.84
N GLY A 149 18.36 4.93 4.90
CA GLY A 149 18.45 5.81 6.07
C GLY A 149 17.89 7.21 5.86
N PHE A 150 17.00 7.41 4.88
CA PHE A 150 16.34 8.70 4.68
C PHE A 150 15.28 8.96 5.76
N GLU A 151 15.28 10.20 6.23
CA GLU A 151 14.30 10.72 7.19
C GLU A 151 13.64 11.98 6.66
N VAL A 152 12.40 12.22 7.05
CA VAL A 152 11.71 13.48 6.75
C VAL A 152 12.35 14.61 7.57
N ALA A 153 12.74 15.70 6.91
CA ALA A 153 13.32 16.85 7.57
C ALA A 153 12.30 17.46 8.55
N THR A 154 12.77 17.96 9.69
CA THR A 154 11.90 18.47 10.77
C THR A 154 10.96 19.56 10.28
N GLU A 155 11.45 20.51 9.49
CA GLU A 155 10.67 21.58 8.90
C GLU A 155 9.62 21.10 7.91
N THR A 156 9.90 20.01 7.19
CA THR A 156 8.93 19.37 6.28
C THR A 156 7.83 18.67 7.06
N MET A 157 8.18 17.96 8.13
CA MET A 157 7.20 17.35 9.03
C MET A 157 6.30 18.41 9.67
N GLN A 158 6.87 19.54 10.09
CA GLN A 158 6.12 20.67 10.64
C GLN A 158 5.17 21.29 9.60
N MET A 159 5.63 21.48 8.36
CA MET A 159 4.79 22.00 7.28
C MET A 159 3.63 21.03 6.98
N MET A 160 3.88 19.72 6.88
CA MET A 160 2.82 18.74 6.70
C MET A 160 1.78 18.77 7.83
N ALA A 161 2.22 18.89 9.09
CA ALA A 161 1.33 19.01 10.24
C ALA A 161 0.49 20.30 10.20
N GLN A 162 1.08 21.42 9.76
CA GLN A 162 0.36 22.67 9.56
C GLN A 162 -0.71 22.55 8.47
N MET A 163 -0.39 21.91 7.33
CA MET A 163 -1.36 21.64 6.26
C MET A 163 -2.55 20.81 6.76
N VAL A 164 -2.28 19.75 7.55
CA VAL A 164 -3.32 18.93 8.17
C VAL A 164 -4.19 19.76 9.11
N THR A 165 -3.57 20.58 9.98
CA THR A 165 -4.28 21.44 10.92
C THR A 165 -5.14 22.50 10.20
N ALA A 166 -4.70 22.97 9.05
CA ALA A 166 -5.45 23.89 8.18
C ALA A 166 -6.60 23.21 7.40
N GLY A 167 -6.77 21.89 7.51
CA GLY A 167 -7.82 21.14 6.82
C GLY A 167 -7.50 20.81 5.34
N GLU A 168 -6.29 21.07 4.87
CA GLU A 168 -5.91 20.78 3.47
C GLU A 168 -5.98 19.28 3.14
N ALA A 169 -5.74 18.41 4.13
CA ALA A 169 -5.83 16.96 3.96
C ALA A 169 -7.27 16.47 3.67
N ASP A 170 -8.30 17.23 4.05
CA ASP A 170 -9.71 16.89 3.80
C ASP A 170 -10.10 17.09 2.31
N ALA A 171 -9.29 17.87 1.58
CA ALA A 171 -9.49 18.12 0.14
C ALA A 171 -8.81 17.07 -0.76
N LEU A 172 -8.21 16.01 -0.18
CA LEU A 172 -7.55 14.95 -0.94
C LEU A 172 -8.53 14.15 -1.78
N VAL A 173 -8.23 14.01 -3.08
CA VAL A 173 -9.04 13.23 -4.02
C VAL A 173 -8.79 11.73 -3.80
N PRO A 174 -9.83 10.90 -3.62
CA PRO A 174 -9.70 9.49 -3.31
C PRO A 174 -8.82 8.68 -4.26
N ASP A 175 -8.88 8.95 -5.56
CA ASP A 175 -8.05 8.28 -6.57
C ASP A 175 -6.55 8.57 -6.38
N ARG A 176 -6.20 9.83 -6.02
CA ARG A 176 -4.82 10.21 -5.74
C ARG A 176 -4.33 9.57 -4.44
N VAL A 177 -5.19 9.54 -3.40
CA VAL A 177 -4.90 8.84 -2.14
C VAL A 177 -4.59 7.38 -2.40
N TRP A 178 -5.46 6.68 -3.14
CA TRP A 178 -5.25 5.27 -3.40
C TRP A 178 -3.97 5.01 -4.21
N ARG A 179 -3.71 5.79 -5.25
CA ARG A 179 -2.52 5.64 -6.08
C ARG A 179 -1.21 5.76 -5.28
N GLU A 180 -1.09 6.75 -4.40
CA GLU A 180 0.11 6.92 -3.57
C GLU A 180 0.20 5.80 -2.50
N THR A 181 -0.94 5.36 -1.96
CA THR A 181 -1.01 4.25 -0.99
C THR A 181 -0.61 2.91 -1.63
N GLU A 182 -1.17 2.59 -2.80
CA GLU A 182 -0.84 1.36 -3.53
C GLU A 182 0.65 1.30 -3.89
N ALA A 183 1.21 2.43 -4.33
CA ALA A 183 2.64 2.54 -4.61
C ALA A 183 3.51 2.37 -3.34
N ALA A 184 3.05 2.87 -2.19
CA ALA A 184 3.73 2.66 -0.91
C ALA A 184 3.64 1.19 -0.46
N LEU A 185 2.47 0.56 -0.58
CA LEU A 185 2.26 -0.86 -0.28
C LEU A 185 3.12 -1.77 -1.17
N ALA A 186 3.40 -1.39 -2.40
CA ALA A 186 4.29 -2.13 -3.30
C ALA A 186 5.79 -1.98 -2.95
N GLY A 187 6.15 -1.01 -2.09
CA GLY A 187 7.53 -0.76 -1.66
C GLY A 187 8.05 -1.73 -0.60
N ALA A 188 9.35 -1.65 -0.26
CA ALA A 188 9.99 -2.54 0.71
C ALA A 188 9.55 -2.27 2.16
N ASN A 189 9.28 -1.01 2.51
CA ASN A 189 9.00 -0.59 3.89
C ASN A 189 7.63 0.13 4.02
N PRO A 190 6.51 -0.51 3.64
CA PRO A 190 5.21 0.14 3.61
C PRO A 190 4.73 0.65 4.98
N GLN A 191 5.19 0.08 6.10
CA GLN A 191 4.88 0.53 7.45
C GLN A 191 5.34 1.97 7.72
N VAL A 192 6.44 2.40 7.09
CA VAL A 192 6.96 3.76 7.22
C VAL A 192 6.00 4.80 6.65
N PHE A 193 5.28 4.46 5.57
CA PHE A 193 4.24 5.34 5.01
C PHE A 193 3.18 5.69 6.06
N PHE A 194 2.65 4.70 6.75
CA PHE A 194 1.63 4.91 7.79
C PHE A 194 2.19 5.64 9.02
N SER A 195 3.44 5.34 9.40
CA SER A 195 4.11 6.03 10.51
C SER A 195 4.28 7.52 10.22
N VAL A 196 4.79 7.90 9.04
CA VAL A 196 4.94 9.31 8.64
C VAL A 196 3.60 10.04 8.59
N LEU A 197 2.55 9.41 8.04
CA LEU A 197 1.21 10.01 8.03
C LEU A 197 0.67 10.21 9.44
N ARG A 198 0.96 9.28 10.36
CA ARG A 198 0.57 9.43 11.77
C ARG A 198 1.32 10.57 12.43
N ASP A 199 2.63 10.65 12.24
CA ASP A 199 3.49 11.66 12.89
C ASP A 199 3.11 13.09 12.50
N CYS A 200 2.64 13.32 11.27
CA CYS A 200 2.14 14.62 10.83
C CYS A 200 0.61 14.81 11.06
N GLY A 201 -0.09 13.81 11.60
CA GLY A 201 -1.53 13.84 11.84
C GLY A 201 -2.40 13.55 10.61
N ALA A 202 -1.81 13.34 9.44
CA ALA A 202 -2.55 13.06 8.21
C ALA A 202 -3.26 11.69 8.22
N LEU A 203 -2.79 10.74 9.03
CA LEU A 203 -3.40 9.40 9.10
C LEU A 203 -4.88 9.49 9.53
N GLN A 204 -5.20 10.36 10.48
CA GLN A 204 -6.57 10.57 10.95
C GLN A 204 -7.49 11.10 9.85
N ALA A 205 -7.01 12.02 9.01
CA ALA A 205 -7.80 12.57 7.91
C ALA A 205 -7.97 11.56 6.75
N VAL A 206 -6.90 10.81 6.43
CA VAL A 206 -6.86 9.93 5.25
C VAL A 206 -7.40 8.53 5.55
N PHE A 207 -7.00 7.95 6.68
CA PHE A 207 -7.36 6.60 7.13
C PHE A 207 -7.80 6.59 8.59
N PRO A 208 -8.92 7.24 8.95
CA PRO A 208 -9.39 7.34 10.33
C PRO A 208 -9.59 5.96 10.98
N GLU A 209 -9.96 4.95 10.18
CA GLU A 209 -10.14 3.57 10.65
C GLU A 209 -8.82 2.94 11.11
N VAL A 210 -7.71 3.30 10.47
CA VAL A 210 -6.35 2.83 10.81
C VAL A 210 -5.81 3.63 11.99
N ASP A 211 -5.97 4.96 11.96
CA ASP A 211 -5.52 5.84 13.04
C ASP A 211 -6.15 5.46 14.38
N ALA A 212 -7.42 5.08 14.37
CA ALA A 212 -8.15 4.67 15.56
C ALA A 212 -7.63 3.38 16.24
N LEU A 213 -6.73 2.63 15.61
CA LEU A 213 -6.07 1.46 16.23
C LEU A 213 -5.02 1.87 17.27
N PHE A 214 -4.41 3.04 17.11
CA PHE A 214 -3.35 3.49 18.01
C PHE A 214 -3.92 3.90 19.37
N GLY A 215 -3.25 3.48 20.43
CA GLY A 215 -3.72 3.66 21.79
C GLY A 215 -4.76 2.63 22.26
N VAL A 216 -5.16 1.68 21.40
CA VAL A 216 -6.08 0.60 21.77
C VAL A 216 -5.30 -0.59 22.34
N PRO A 217 -5.49 -0.92 23.64
CA PRO A 217 -4.73 -1.99 24.28
C PRO A 217 -5.28 -3.38 23.90
N GLN A 218 -4.38 -4.33 23.74
CA GLN A 218 -4.69 -5.76 23.55
C GLN A 218 -3.94 -6.62 24.60
N PRO A 219 -4.33 -7.91 24.81
CA PRO A 219 -3.76 -8.72 25.87
C PRO A 219 -2.26 -8.97 25.67
N ALA A 220 -1.42 -8.51 26.61
CA ALA A 220 0.04 -8.66 26.57
C ALA A 220 0.53 -10.13 26.47
N LYS A 221 -0.28 -11.09 26.91
CA LYS A 221 0.02 -12.53 26.77
C LYS A 221 0.18 -12.97 25.32
N TRP A 222 -0.58 -12.36 24.41
CA TRP A 222 -0.63 -12.73 23.01
C TRP A 222 0.03 -11.67 22.10
N HIS A 223 0.08 -10.44 22.58
CA HIS A 223 0.59 -9.27 21.91
C HIS A 223 1.50 -8.47 22.85
N PRO A 224 2.81 -8.82 22.93
CA PRO A 224 3.75 -8.15 23.83
C PRO A 224 3.89 -6.65 23.56
N GLU A 225 3.64 -6.21 22.32
CA GLU A 225 3.58 -4.82 21.86
C GLU A 225 2.39 -4.04 22.45
N ILE A 226 1.36 -4.73 22.94
CA ILE A 226 0.15 -4.23 23.62
C ILE A 226 -0.73 -3.35 22.73
N ASP A 227 -0.19 -2.42 21.94
CA ASP A 227 -0.93 -1.46 21.12
C ASP A 227 -1.34 -2.05 19.77
N CYS A 228 -2.64 -1.95 19.41
CA CYS A 228 -3.15 -2.48 18.15
C CYS A 228 -2.58 -1.77 16.91
N GLY A 229 -2.29 -0.47 16.99
CA GLY A 229 -1.71 0.28 15.88
C GLY A 229 -0.24 -0.08 15.66
N ILE A 230 0.51 -0.27 16.74
CA ILE A 230 1.90 -0.76 16.66
C ILE A 230 1.91 -2.18 16.10
N HIS A 231 1.00 -3.05 16.56
CA HIS A 231 0.84 -4.40 16.00
C HIS A 231 0.59 -4.34 14.48
N MET A 232 -0.33 -3.51 14.02
CA MET A 232 -0.63 -3.35 12.59
C MET A 232 0.63 -2.98 11.79
N LEU A 233 1.47 -2.06 12.29
CA LEU A 233 2.73 -1.68 11.62
C LEU A 233 3.70 -2.88 11.56
N MET A 234 3.83 -3.65 12.64
CA MET A 234 4.67 -4.85 12.68
C MET A 234 4.15 -5.94 11.74
N VAL A 235 2.84 -6.15 11.66
CA VAL A 235 2.21 -7.08 10.71
C VAL A 235 2.49 -6.66 9.28
N LEU A 236 2.38 -5.37 8.98
CA LEU A 236 2.66 -4.84 7.64
C LEU A 236 4.14 -4.99 7.26
N GLU A 237 5.06 -4.78 8.19
CA GLU A 237 6.49 -5.04 8.00
C GLU A 237 6.75 -6.53 7.71
N GLN A 238 6.14 -7.44 8.46
CA GLN A 238 6.25 -8.87 8.18
C GLN A 238 5.63 -9.27 6.84
N ALA A 239 4.49 -8.70 6.48
CA ALA A 239 3.88 -8.92 5.17
C ALA A 239 4.82 -8.50 4.03
N ALA A 240 5.55 -7.39 4.20
CA ALA A 240 6.54 -6.93 3.22
C ALA A 240 7.76 -7.86 3.13
N ARG A 241 8.18 -8.49 4.24
CA ARG A 241 9.28 -9.49 4.24
C ARG A 241 8.87 -10.82 3.60
N ILE A 242 7.59 -11.20 3.74
CA ILE A 242 7.08 -12.49 3.26
C ILE A 242 6.71 -12.43 1.77
N SER A 243 6.23 -11.29 1.27
CA SER A 243 5.69 -11.18 -0.09
C SER A 243 5.78 -9.77 -0.67
N ASP A 244 6.04 -9.70 -1.97
CA ASP A 244 5.99 -8.44 -2.75
C ASP A 244 4.56 -8.07 -3.18
N ASP A 245 3.55 -8.87 -2.84
CA ASP A 245 2.17 -8.68 -3.25
C ASP A 245 1.47 -7.61 -2.39
N ALA A 246 1.15 -6.48 -3.00
CA ALA A 246 0.49 -5.36 -2.32
C ALA A 246 -0.91 -5.71 -1.77
N GLU A 247 -1.62 -6.71 -2.33
CA GLU A 247 -2.91 -7.16 -1.80
C GLU A 247 -2.75 -7.80 -0.41
N ILE A 248 -1.66 -8.58 -0.19
CA ILE A 248 -1.34 -9.20 1.10
C ILE A 248 -1.03 -8.12 2.13
N ARG A 249 -0.24 -7.12 1.73
CA ARG A 249 0.16 -6.00 2.59
C ARG A 249 -1.04 -5.12 2.95
N PHE A 250 -1.95 -4.86 2.01
CA PHE A 250 -3.21 -4.18 2.32
C PHE A 250 -4.06 -4.99 3.31
N ALA A 251 -4.18 -6.30 3.10
CA ALA A 251 -4.92 -7.17 4.02
C ALA A 251 -4.32 -7.13 5.44
N ALA A 252 -2.99 -7.04 5.56
CA ALA A 252 -2.29 -6.83 6.83
C ALA A 252 -2.69 -5.50 7.52
N VAL A 253 -2.86 -4.42 6.77
CA VAL A 253 -3.32 -3.13 7.34
C VAL A 253 -4.73 -3.22 7.90
N VAL A 254 -5.63 -3.95 7.24
CA VAL A 254 -7.07 -3.87 7.53
C VAL A 254 -7.62 -5.02 8.37
N HIS A 255 -6.83 -6.05 8.67
CA HIS A 255 -7.34 -7.29 9.29
C HIS A 255 -8.01 -7.05 10.65
N ASP A 256 -7.48 -6.14 11.44
CA ASP A 256 -7.85 -5.89 12.84
C ASP A 256 -8.55 -4.55 13.09
N LEU A 257 -9.01 -3.83 12.07
CA LEU A 257 -9.67 -2.52 12.21
C LEU A 257 -10.79 -2.52 13.26
N GLY A 258 -11.53 -3.62 13.38
CA GLY A 258 -12.61 -3.78 14.34
C GLY A 258 -12.18 -3.74 15.81
N LYS A 259 -10.88 -3.88 16.12
CA LYS A 259 -10.37 -3.72 17.50
C LYS A 259 -10.53 -2.27 17.98
N ALA A 260 -10.41 -1.29 17.10
CA ALA A 260 -10.58 0.13 17.41
C ALA A 260 -11.98 0.49 17.94
N THR A 261 -13.00 -0.30 17.60
CA THR A 261 -14.38 -0.04 18.00
C THR A 261 -14.84 -0.88 19.22
N THR A 262 -13.89 -1.49 19.93
CA THR A 262 -14.17 -2.28 21.13
C THR A 262 -14.59 -1.37 22.28
N ALA A 263 -15.70 -1.69 22.94
CA ALA A 263 -16.18 -0.94 24.09
C ALA A 263 -15.14 -0.95 25.23
N LYS A 264 -14.93 0.20 25.86
CA LYS A 264 -13.88 0.39 26.89
C LYS A 264 -13.97 -0.58 28.05
N ASN A 265 -15.18 -1.00 28.44
CA ASN A 265 -15.44 -1.90 29.55
C ASN A 265 -15.08 -3.38 29.28
N ILE A 266 -14.77 -3.75 28.04
CA ILE A 266 -14.35 -5.11 27.68
C ILE A 266 -12.86 -5.19 27.29
N LEU A 267 -12.18 -4.06 27.16
CA LEU A 267 -10.75 -4.03 26.91
C LEU A 267 -9.99 -4.75 28.04
N PRO A 268 -8.87 -5.42 27.72
CA PRO A 268 -8.20 -5.52 26.43
C PRO A 268 -8.70 -6.68 25.53
N SER A 269 -9.88 -7.24 25.79
CA SER A 269 -10.47 -8.29 24.95
C SER A 269 -11.27 -7.70 23.79
N HIS A 270 -11.14 -8.30 22.60
CA HIS A 270 -11.76 -7.76 21.38
C HIS A 270 -12.77 -8.72 20.74
N HIS A 271 -13.63 -9.35 21.55
CA HIS A 271 -14.60 -10.31 21.05
C HIS A 271 -15.44 -9.74 19.89
N GLY A 272 -15.52 -10.49 18.78
CA GLY A 272 -16.25 -10.14 17.58
C GLY A 272 -15.63 -8.99 16.76
N HIS A 273 -14.35 -8.71 16.96
CA HIS A 273 -13.65 -7.70 16.15
C HIS A 273 -13.60 -8.07 14.66
N GLU A 274 -13.61 -9.33 14.32
CA GLU A 274 -13.56 -9.83 12.95
C GLU A 274 -14.73 -9.28 12.12
N ARG A 275 -15.96 -9.36 12.67
CA ARG A 275 -17.15 -8.82 12.00
C ARG A 275 -17.08 -7.31 11.87
N ARG A 276 -16.64 -6.62 12.92
CA ARG A 276 -16.47 -5.16 12.91
C ARG A 276 -15.39 -4.73 11.93
N SER A 277 -14.30 -5.53 11.80
CA SER A 277 -13.26 -5.30 10.78
C SER A 277 -13.84 -5.39 9.36
N VAL A 278 -14.67 -6.41 9.07
CA VAL A 278 -15.36 -6.54 7.78
C VAL A 278 -16.22 -5.31 7.48
N ASP A 279 -16.96 -4.79 8.46
CA ASP A 279 -17.80 -3.61 8.28
C ASP A 279 -16.93 -2.37 7.98
N LEU A 280 -15.80 -2.18 8.67
CA LEU A 280 -14.88 -1.06 8.46
C LEU A 280 -14.15 -1.16 7.12
N VAL A 281 -13.73 -2.35 6.69
CA VAL A 281 -13.15 -2.57 5.34
C VAL A 281 -14.17 -2.19 4.26
N ASN A 282 -15.45 -2.53 4.44
CA ASN A 282 -16.48 -2.11 3.50
C ASN A 282 -16.72 -0.59 3.50
N GLN A 283 -16.60 0.09 4.64
CA GLN A 283 -16.68 1.55 4.72
C GLN A 283 -15.49 2.20 4.01
N LEU A 284 -14.29 1.73 4.25
CA LEU A 284 -13.07 2.17 3.56
C LEU A 284 -13.21 2.02 2.03
N ALA A 285 -13.74 0.87 1.56
CA ALA A 285 -13.94 0.59 0.14
C ALA A 285 -15.04 1.43 -0.54
N ARG A 286 -15.91 2.10 0.23
CA ARG A 286 -16.86 3.09 -0.32
C ARG A 286 -16.22 4.46 -0.49
N ARG A 287 -15.22 4.76 0.34
CA ARG A 287 -14.55 6.06 0.40
C ARG A 287 -13.35 6.12 -0.55
N LEU A 288 -12.64 5.01 -0.70
CA LEU A 288 -11.48 4.89 -1.59
C LEU A 288 -11.76 3.92 -2.75
N PRO A 289 -11.25 4.18 -3.96
CA PRO A 289 -11.45 3.35 -5.15
C PRO A 289 -10.57 2.08 -5.10
N LEU A 290 -10.79 1.25 -4.08
CA LEU A 290 -10.04 0.02 -3.89
C LEU A 290 -10.28 -0.97 -5.05
N PRO A 291 -9.24 -1.51 -5.70
CA PRO A 291 -9.42 -2.60 -6.65
C PRO A 291 -10.09 -3.81 -5.98
N THR A 292 -10.95 -4.50 -6.71
CA THR A 292 -11.74 -5.63 -6.20
C THR A 292 -10.88 -6.71 -5.53
N ALA A 293 -9.66 -6.95 -6.03
CA ALA A 293 -8.75 -7.95 -5.47
C ALA A 293 -8.30 -7.57 -4.04
N PHE A 294 -7.89 -6.32 -3.82
CA PHE A 294 -7.51 -5.78 -2.51
C PHE A 294 -8.65 -5.88 -1.51
N ARG A 295 -9.84 -5.36 -1.90
CA ARG A 295 -11.03 -5.42 -1.05
C ARG A 295 -11.38 -6.85 -0.66
N ASN A 296 -11.43 -7.77 -1.63
CA ASN A 296 -11.85 -9.15 -1.38
C ASN A 296 -10.86 -9.86 -0.44
N LEU A 297 -9.55 -9.71 -0.64
CA LEU A 297 -8.57 -10.32 0.25
C LEU A 297 -8.65 -9.70 1.64
N GLY A 298 -8.72 -8.37 1.76
CA GLY A 298 -8.87 -7.68 3.04
C GLY A 298 -10.08 -8.16 3.84
N LEU A 299 -11.25 -8.32 3.18
CA LEU A 299 -12.47 -8.85 3.82
C LEU A 299 -12.28 -10.29 4.32
N LEU A 300 -11.64 -11.15 3.54
CA LEU A 300 -11.42 -12.55 3.92
C LEU A 300 -10.44 -12.68 5.09
N VAL A 301 -9.36 -11.90 5.09
CA VAL A 301 -8.41 -11.90 6.20
C VAL A 301 -9.06 -11.34 7.45
N ALA A 302 -9.80 -10.22 7.36
CA ALA A 302 -10.54 -9.64 8.47
C ALA A 302 -11.54 -10.64 9.09
N GLU A 303 -12.24 -11.44 8.27
CA GLU A 303 -13.25 -12.40 8.76
C GLU A 303 -12.64 -13.69 9.32
N PHE A 304 -11.51 -14.19 8.74
CA PHE A 304 -11.07 -15.56 8.99
C PHE A 304 -9.65 -15.72 9.55
N HIS A 305 -8.86 -14.64 9.78
CA HIS A 305 -7.51 -14.79 10.34
C HIS A 305 -7.51 -15.51 11.69
N GLY A 306 -8.46 -15.19 12.57
CA GLY A 306 -8.61 -15.87 13.86
C GLY A 306 -8.90 -17.37 13.73
N HIS A 307 -9.62 -17.79 12.68
CA HIS A 307 -9.81 -19.23 12.40
C HIS A 307 -8.47 -19.87 11.97
N CYS A 308 -7.66 -19.16 11.19
CA CYS A 308 -6.36 -19.68 10.78
C CYS A 308 -5.43 -19.85 11.98
N HIS A 309 -5.36 -18.89 12.90
CA HIS A 309 -4.55 -19.00 14.12
C HIS A 309 -4.95 -20.18 14.99
N ASN A 310 -6.24 -20.49 15.07
CA ASN A 310 -6.77 -21.61 15.85
C ASN A 310 -6.94 -22.89 15.02
N ALA A 311 -6.21 -23.04 13.91
CA ALA A 311 -6.37 -24.12 12.93
C ALA A 311 -6.47 -25.53 13.53
N PHE A 312 -5.61 -25.87 14.48
CA PHE A 312 -5.55 -27.20 15.08
C PHE A 312 -6.72 -27.48 16.02
N GLU A 313 -7.36 -26.44 16.59
CA GLU A 313 -8.51 -26.55 17.49
C GLU A 313 -9.82 -26.68 16.72
N LEU A 314 -9.84 -26.22 15.44
CA LEU A 314 -11.05 -26.21 14.64
C LEU A 314 -11.59 -27.63 14.39
N LYS A 315 -12.93 -27.75 14.37
CA LYS A 315 -13.59 -28.96 13.84
C LYS A 315 -13.36 -29.04 12.32
N PRO A 316 -13.22 -30.26 11.75
CA PRO A 316 -13.05 -30.42 10.29
C PRO A 316 -14.13 -29.73 9.46
N ALA A 317 -15.37 -29.66 9.97
CA ALA A 317 -16.46 -28.94 9.30
C ALA A 317 -16.21 -27.43 9.22
N THR A 318 -15.62 -26.84 10.25
CA THR A 318 -15.25 -25.42 10.28
C THR A 318 -14.09 -25.14 9.33
N VAL A 319 -13.07 -26.02 9.28
CA VAL A 319 -11.97 -25.93 8.29
C VAL A 319 -12.53 -25.94 6.86
N LEU A 320 -13.42 -26.91 6.55
CA LEU A 320 -14.06 -26.98 5.23
C LEU A 320 -14.86 -25.71 4.93
N GLN A 321 -15.62 -25.21 5.89
CA GLN A 321 -16.39 -23.97 5.74
C GLN A 321 -15.48 -22.77 5.41
N VAL A 322 -14.35 -22.62 6.09
CA VAL A 322 -13.36 -21.56 5.81
C VAL A 322 -12.83 -21.71 4.39
N LEU A 323 -12.43 -22.92 3.96
CA LEU A 323 -11.94 -23.20 2.60
C LEU A 323 -13.01 -22.86 1.53
N GLU A 324 -14.29 -23.19 1.80
CA GLU A 324 -15.42 -22.85 0.92
C GLU A 324 -15.66 -21.34 0.85
N ARG A 325 -15.64 -20.64 1.99
CA ARG A 325 -15.86 -19.19 2.07
C ARG A 325 -14.73 -18.38 1.39
N ILE A 326 -13.48 -18.83 1.52
CA ILE A 326 -12.32 -18.23 0.82
C ILE A 326 -12.35 -18.58 -0.67
N ASP A 327 -13.21 -19.54 -1.09
CA ASP A 327 -13.26 -20.07 -2.44
C ASP A 327 -11.92 -20.73 -2.86
N ALA A 328 -11.27 -21.43 -1.91
CA ALA A 328 -9.94 -22.00 -2.06
C ALA A 328 -9.86 -23.01 -3.21
N PHE A 329 -10.93 -23.76 -3.47
CA PHE A 329 -10.98 -24.78 -4.51
C PHE A 329 -10.98 -24.22 -5.94
N ARG A 330 -11.54 -23.03 -6.14
CA ARG A 330 -11.57 -22.37 -7.46
C ARG A 330 -10.49 -21.29 -7.60
N ARG A 331 -10.02 -20.74 -6.47
CA ARG A 331 -9.07 -19.62 -6.43
C ARG A 331 -7.89 -19.93 -5.51
N PRO A 332 -7.06 -20.95 -5.84
CA PRO A 332 -5.96 -21.39 -4.97
C PRO A 332 -4.92 -20.29 -4.71
N LYS A 333 -4.67 -19.40 -5.68
CA LYS A 333 -3.76 -18.27 -5.50
C LYS A 333 -4.26 -17.29 -4.41
N ARG A 334 -5.57 -17.03 -4.36
CA ARG A 334 -6.17 -16.16 -3.33
C ARG A 334 -6.12 -16.83 -1.95
N PHE A 335 -6.32 -18.14 -1.90
CA PHE A 335 -6.15 -18.91 -0.67
C PHE A 335 -4.71 -18.82 -0.14
N GLU A 336 -3.71 -18.92 -1.01
CA GLU A 336 -2.31 -18.77 -0.60
C GLU A 336 -2.02 -17.35 -0.08
N LYS A 337 -2.52 -16.30 -0.75
CA LYS A 337 -2.41 -14.92 -0.27
C LYS A 337 -3.05 -14.75 1.13
N PHE A 338 -4.19 -15.39 1.37
CA PHE A 338 -4.85 -15.38 2.68
C PHE A 338 -3.95 -16.02 3.75
N LEU A 339 -3.33 -17.16 3.48
CA LEU A 339 -2.43 -17.82 4.44
C LEU A 339 -1.19 -16.97 4.72
N LEU A 340 -0.59 -16.34 3.70
CA LEU A 340 0.55 -15.44 3.87
C LEU A 340 0.20 -14.22 4.72
N ALA A 341 -1.00 -13.65 4.57
CA ALA A 341 -1.45 -12.55 5.41
C ALA A 341 -1.64 -12.99 6.87
N CYS A 342 -2.19 -14.19 7.12
CA CYS A 342 -2.30 -14.75 8.48
C CYS A 342 -0.93 -15.08 9.09
N GLU A 343 0.04 -15.51 8.29
CA GLU A 343 1.42 -15.74 8.73
C GLU A 343 2.08 -14.41 9.11
N ALA A 344 1.89 -13.36 8.32
CA ALA A 344 2.38 -12.02 8.63
C ALA A 344 1.83 -11.51 9.96
N ASP A 345 0.53 -11.69 10.23
CA ASP A 345 -0.10 -11.35 11.50
C ASP A 345 0.52 -12.14 12.66
N ALA A 346 0.69 -13.45 12.53
CA ALA A 346 1.32 -14.28 13.54
C ALA A 346 2.75 -13.85 13.88
N ARG A 347 3.53 -13.43 12.86
CA ARG A 347 4.91 -12.98 13.00
C ARG A 347 5.04 -11.50 13.34
N GLY A 348 4.01 -10.69 13.13
CA GLY A 348 3.96 -9.27 13.45
C GLY A 348 3.79 -8.97 14.94
N ARG A 349 4.38 -9.80 15.81
CA ARG A 349 4.34 -9.69 17.29
C ARG A 349 5.76 -9.74 17.83
N THR A 350 6.05 -8.89 18.81
CA THR A 350 7.38 -8.79 19.42
C THR A 350 7.90 -10.16 19.90
N GLY A 351 9.04 -10.58 19.33
CA GLY A 351 9.69 -11.87 19.63
C GLY A 351 9.07 -13.08 18.90
N PHE A 352 8.22 -12.83 17.89
CA PHE A 352 7.61 -13.88 17.05
C PHE A 352 8.02 -13.79 15.59
N GLU A 353 8.86 -12.85 15.23
CA GLU A 353 9.19 -12.45 13.86
C GLU A 353 9.67 -13.62 12.97
N ASP A 354 10.43 -14.55 13.57
CA ASP A 354 11.01 -15.71 12.88
C ASP A 354 10.36 -17.04 13.28
N LYS A 355 9.25 -17.01 14.06
CA LYS A 355 8.60 -18.23 14.49
C LYS A 355 7.91 -18.96 13.32
N PRO A 356 8.02 -20.30 13.25
CA PRO A 356 7.24 -21.08 12.31
C PRO A 356 5.74 -20.87 12.48
N TYR A 357 5.01 -20.90 11.38
CA TYR A 357 3.54 -20.79 11.38
C TYR A 357 2.90 -22.08 10.79
N PRO A 358 2.91 -23.19 11.54
CA PRO A 358 2.44 -24.49 11.06
C PRO A 358 0.93 -24.54 10.77
N GLN A 359 0.17 -23.56 11.22
CA GLN A 359 -1.26 -23.40 10.95
C GLN A 359 -1.52 -23.25 9.44
N ALA A 360 -0.67 -22.51 8.72
CA ALA A 360 -0.78 -22.38 7.27
C ALA A 360 -0.55 -23.73 6.58
N ASP A 361 0.46 -24.49 7.01
CA ASP A 361 0.75 -25.81 6.44
C ASP A 361 -0.38 -26.82 6.69
N TYR A 362 -1.00 -26.75 7.87
CA TYR A 362 -2.18 -27.54 8.16
C TYR A 362 -3.36 -27.19 7.23
N PHE A 363 -3.64 -25.93 6.99
CA PHE A 363 -4.68 -25.51 6.05
C PHE A 363 -4.35 -25.93 4.61
N ARG A 364 -3.07 -25.82 4.19
CA ARG A 364 -2.61 -26.33 2.87
C ARG A 364 -2.83 -27.84 2.74
N ALA A 365 -2.47 -28.62 3.75
CA ALA A 365 -2.69 -30.06 3.76
C ALA A 365 -4.18 -30.43 3.69
N CYS A 366 -5.02 -29.75 4.45
CA CYS A 366 -6.47 -29.92 4.40
C CYS A 366 -7.04 -29.58 3.02
N TRP A 367 -6.62 -28.46 2.43
CA TRP A 367 -7.03 -28.04 1.09
C TRP A 367 -6.57 -29.04 0.03
N GLN A 368 -5.30 -29.48 0.05
CA GLN A 368 -4.76 -30.45 -0.90
C GLN A 368 -5.54 -31.77 -0.86
N SER A 369 -5.76 -32.32 0.33
CA SER A 369 -6.54 -33.56 0.51
C SER A 369 -7.98 -33.43 0.01
N ALA A 370 -8.65 -32.33 0.36
CA ALA A 370 -10.03 -32.06 -0.05
C ALA A 370 -10.16 -31.75 -1.55
N SER A 371 -9.12 -31.21 -2.20
CA SER A 371 -9.10 -30.88 -3.62
C SER A 371 -9.04 -32.11 -4.53
N GLN A 372 -8.58 -33.26 -4.02
CA GLN A 372 -8.61 -34.54 -4.76
C GLN A 372 -10.04 -35.03 -4.95
N VAL A 373 -10.99 -34.53 -4.19
CA VAL A 373 -12.41 -34.91 -4.29
C VAL A 373 -13.08 -34.10 -5.40
N SER A 374 -13.51 -34.76 -6.45
CA SER A 374 -14.21 -34.19 -7.60
C SER A 374 -15.52 -34.93 -7.88
N ALA A 375 -16.39 -34.36 -8.69
CA ALA A 375 -17.64 -34.97 -9.14
C ALA A 375 -17.40 -36.29 -9.94
N GLY A 376 -16.19 -36.47 -10.50
CA GLY A 376 -15.82 -37.72 -11.20
C GLY A 376 -15.61 -38.93 -10.28
N ASN A 377 -15.49 -38.69 -8.97
CA ASN A 377 -15.31 -39.77 -7.98
C ASN A 377 -16.63 -40.43 -7.56
N PHE A 378 -17.77 -40.01 -8.12
CA PHE A 378 -19.09 -40.50 -7.72
C PHE A 378 -19.89 -40.97 -8.92
N ASP A 379 -20.70 -42.01 -8.69
CA ASP A 379 -21.76 -42.39 -9.65
C ASP A 379 -22.81 -41.25 -9.64
N LYS A 380 -23.22 -40.83 -10.84
CA LYS A 380 -24.12 -39.68 -11.04
C LYS A 380 -25.51 -40.13 -11.45
N ASP A 381 -25.74 -41.42 -11.66
CA ASP A 381 -27.02 -41.91 -12.14
C ASP A 381 -28.14 -41.60 -11.14
N GLY A 382 -29.14 -40.86 -11.61
CA GLY A 382 -30.29 -40.46 -10.84
C GLY A 382 -30.07 -39.35 -9.81
N LEU A 383 -28.90 -38.75 -9.73
CA LEU A 383 -28.58 -37.69 -8.77
C LEU A 383 -28.77 -36.27 -9.37
N SER A 384 -29.36 -35.38 -8.59
CA SER A 384 -29.39 -33.96 -8.91
C SER A 384 -28.02 -33.30 -8.67
N GLY A 385 -27.77 -32.12 -9.25
CA GLY A 385 -26.55 -31.35 -8.99
C GLY A 385 -26.38 -31.01 -7.50
N ALA A 386 -27.47 -30.85 -6.75
CA ALA A 386 -27.46 -30.61 -5.30
C ALA A 386 -26.97 -31.84 -4.53
N ASP A 387 -27.45 -33.05 -4.91
CA ASP A 387 -27.04 -34.32 -4.30
C ASP A 387 -25.54 -34.59 -4.52
N ILE A 388 -25.07 -34.36 -5.75
CA ILE A 388 -23.64 -34.47 -6.09
C ILE A 388 -22.83 -33.49 -5.26
N GLY A 389 -23.27 -32.24 -5.10
CA GLY A 389 -22.65 -31.23 -4.27
C GLY A 389 -22.53 -31.67 -2.81
N GLU A 390 -23.60 -32.28 -2.26
CA GLU A 390 -23.60 -32.78 -0.88
C GLU A 390 -22.63 -33.98 -0.72
N GLN A 391 -22.60 -34.90 -1.69
CA GLN A 391 -21.63 -36.03 -1.68
C GLN A 391 -20.19 -35.53 -1.71
N ILE A 392 -19.86 -34.57 -2.57
CA ILE A 392 -18.55 -33.93 -2.64
C ILE A 392 -18.21 -33.33 -1.27
N ARG A 393 -19.12 -32.58 -0.66
CA ARG A 393 -18.90 -31.94 0.63
C ARG A 393 -18.67 -32.96 1.74
N LYS A 394 -19.42 -34.05 1.78
CA LYS A 394 -19.24 -35.16 2.74
C LYS A 394 -17.88 -35.85 2.55
N ALA A 395 -17.44 -36.06 1.30
CA ALA A 395 -16.14 -36.68 1.00
C ALA A 395 -14.99 -35.73 1.35
N ARG A 396 -15.05 -34.44 1.03
CA ARG A 396 -14.08 -33.42 1.46
C ARG A 396 -13.95 -33.36 2.98
N LEU A 397 -15.08 -33.44 3.70
CA LEU A 397 -15.07 -33.49 5.16
C LEU A 397 -14.36 -34.74 5.71
N ARG A 398 -14.52 -35.90 5.07
CA ARG A 398 -13.75 -37.12 5.43
C ARG A 398 -12.27 -36.92 5.19
N ALA A 399 -11.88 -36.41 4.04
CA ALA A 399 -10.48 -36.14 3.70
C ALA A 399 -9.82 -35.20 4.75
N ILE A 400 -10.49 -34.13 5.16
CA ILE A 400 -9.99 -33.23 6.21
C ILE A 400 -9.88 -33.92 7.57
N ARG A 401 -10.83 -34.81 7.94
CA ARG A 401 -10.76 -35.61 9.17
C ARG A 401 -9.51 -36.49 9.18
N GLU A 402 -9.18 -37.12 8.06
CA GLU A 402 -7.97 -37.95 7.92
C GLU A 402 -6.69 -37.13 8.09
N VAL A 403 -6.62 -35.93 7.51
CA VAL A 403 -5.50 -35.01 7.74
C VAL A 403 -5.38 -34.68 9.23
N LYS A 404 -6.49 -34.30 9.87
CA LYS A 404 -6.48 -33.95 11.30
C LYS A 404 -6.03 -35.10 12.18
N SER A 405 -6.40 -36.36 11.86
CA SER A 405 -5.99 -37.52 12.62
C SER A 405 -4.49 -37.85 12.48
N LYS A 406 -3.86 -37.49 11.35
CA LYS A 406 -2.45 -37.74 11.04
C LYS A 406 -1.50 -36.65 11.56
N THR A 407 -1.95 -35.40 11.53
CA THR A 407 -1.11 -34.25 11.90
C THR A 407 -0.90 -34.10 13.40
N GLY A 408 -1.68 -34.85 14.23
CA GLY A 408 -1.48 -34.84 15.68
C GLY A 408 -1.47 -33.43 16.28
N GLN A 409 -1.46 -33.28 17.59
CA GLN A 409 -1.33 -31.96 18.24
C GLN A 409 -0.08 -31.22 17.72
N PRO A 410 -0.12 -29.85 17.64
CA PRO A 410 1.03 -29.07 17.24
C PRO A 410 2.26 -29.46 18.06
N PRO A 411 3.48 -29.39 17.51
CA PRO A 411 4.69 -29.53 18.32
C PRO A 411 4.60 -28.53 19.48
N LYS A 412 4.78 -29.04 20.70
CA LYS A 412 4.73 -28.25 21.93
C LYS A 412 5.81 -27.17 21.94
#